data_9a4e5eb0479e36b35e25937d80b7210b
#
_entry.id   9a4e5eb0479e36b35e25937d80b7210b
#
_cell.length_a   1.000
_cell.length_b   1.000
_cell.length_c   1.000
_cell.angle_alpha   90.00
_cell.angle_beta   90.00
_cell.angle_gamma   90.00
#
_symmetry.space_group_name_H-M   'P 1'
#
loop_
_entity.id
_entity.type
_entity.pdbx_description
1 polymer ?
#
loop_
_entity_poly.entity_id
_entity_poly.type
_entity_poly.pdbx_seq_one_letter_code
_entity_poly.pdbx_strand_id
1 'polypeptide(L)'
;LVWQSSSLAADAPMAAGTVKTSRGTAQIERQGAKLPADVGSAVKVNDRITTGADGAVGITLRDNTLLSAGPNSTLDLNKFAFNTTTHAGELNASVKRGTLAVVSGKIAKTSPENVSFNTPTISLGVRGTEFVIDAGKGVE
;
A
#
# COMPACT_ATOMS: atom_id res chain seq x y z
N LEU A 1 32.35 -23.52 -8.21
CA LEU A 1 31.80 -23.25 -7.94
C LEU A 1 30.92 -22.65 -7.66
N VAL A 2 30.36 -22.31 -7.69
CA VAL A 2 29.63 -21.75 -7.38
C VAL A 2 28.64 -21.48 -7.44
N TRP A 3 27.95 -21.21 -7.24
CA TRP A 3 27.09 -21.00 -7.29
C TRP A 3 26.16 -20.65 -6.92
N GLN A 4 25.44 -20.50 -6.89
CA GLN A 4 24.45 -20.33 -6.63
C GLN A 4 23.74 -19.46 -6.33
N SER A 5 23.27 -19.15 -6.07
CA SER A 5 22.77 -17.96 -5.62
C SER A 5 21.52 -17.46 -6.23
N SER A 6 21.17 -17.92 -7.32
CA SER A 6 19.92 -17.56 -7.96
C SER A 6 18.73 -17.96 -7.12
N SER A 7 18.87 -18.95 -6.25
CA SER A 7 17.76 -19.36 -5.42
C SER A 7 17.31 -18.27 -4.45
N LEU A 8 18.23 -17.37 -4.08
CA LEU A 8 17.85 -16.26 -3.19
C LEU A 8 16.87 -15.32 -3.87
N ALA A 9 17.05 -15.06 -5.14
CA ALA A 9 16.12 -14.22 -5.87
C ALA A 9 14.74 -14.86 -5.95
N ALA A 10 14.69 -16.18 -6.10
CA ALA A 10 13.42 -16.89 -6.17
C ALA A 10 12.63 -16.81 -4.87
N ASP A 11 13.33 -16.64 -3.73
CA ASP A 11 12.70 -16.58 -2.42
C ASP A 11 12.33 -15.16 -1.99
N ALA A 12 12.71 -14.16 -2.77
CA ALA A 12 12.41 -12.79 -2.40
C ALA A 12 10.90 -12.54 -2.46
N PRO A 13 10.34 -11.81 -1.47
CA PRO A 13 8.93 -11.48 -1.52
C PRO A 13 8.60 -10.67 -2.75
N MET A 14 7.46 -10.95 -3.36
CA MET A 14 7.00 -10.16 -4.49
C MET A 14 6.54 -8.80 -4.01
N ALA A 15 6.75 -7.78 -4.83
CA ALA A 15 6.21 -6.47 -4.54
C ALA A 15 4.68 -6.54 -4.54
N ALA A 16 4.07 -5.84 -3.60
CA ALA A 16 2.61 -5.75 -3.56
C ALA A 16 2.10 -4.76 -4.61
N GLY A 17 2.91 -3.77 -4.93
CA GLY A 17 2.51 -2.77 -5.91
C GLY A 17 3.67 -1.90 -6.33
N THR A 18 3.34 -0.83 -7.03
CA THR A 18 4.33 0.08 -7.62
C THR A 18 3.84 1.51 -7.46
N VAL A 19 4.76 2.43 -7.18
CA VAL A 19 4.46 3.85 -7.15
C VAL A 19 4.26 4.32 -8.59
N LYS A 20 3.10 4.88 -8.88
CA LYS A 20 2.76 5.38 -10.21
C LYS A 20 2.85 6.88 -10.31
N THR A 21 2.58 7.59 -9.23
CA THR A 21 2.72 9.04 -9.19
C THR A 21 3.39 9.42 -7.88
N SER A 22 4.18 10.48 -7.93
CA SER A 22 4.87 10.96 -6.74
C SER A 22 5.08 12.46 -6.89
N ARG A 23 4.79 13.20 -5.84
CA ARG A 23 4.92 14.65 -5.85
C ARG A 23 5.43 15.10 -4.50
N GLY A 24 6.34 16.10 -4.50
CA GLY A 24 6.88 16.65 -3.29
C GLY A 24 7.62 15.60 -2.47
N THR A 25 7.50 15.69 -1.16
CA THR A 25 8.20 14.78 -0.25
C THR A 25 7.37 13.52 -0.04
N ALA A 26 7.91 12.38 -0.46
CA ALA A 26 7.27 11.09 -0.24
C ALA A 26 8.36 10.04 -0.04
N GLN A 27 8.18 9.18 0.94
CA GLN A 27 9.17 8.17 1.31
C GLN A 27 8.51 6.84 1.62
N ILE A 28 9.30 5.77 1.44
CA ILE A 28 8.94 4.43 1.86
C ILE A 28 9.89 4.05 2.98
N GLU A 29 9.35 3.65 4.14
CA GLU A 29 10.16 3.14 5.24
C GLU A 29 10.07 1.64 5.24
N ARG A 30 11.22 0.99 5.14
CA ARG A 30 11.32 -0.45 5.09
C ARG A 30 12.42 -0.91 6.01
N GLN A 31 12.05 -1.64 7.06
CA GLN A 31 13.01 -2.20 8.02
C GLN A 31 13.96 -1.13 8.56
N GLY A 32 13.41 0.02 8.92
CA GLY A 32 14.17 1.12 9.50
C GLY A 32 14.88 2.01 8.50
N ALA A 33 14.90 1.64 7.23
CA ALA A 33 15.53 2.47 6.19
C ALA A 33 14.48 3.32 5.51
N LYS A 34 14.86 4.54 5.13
CA LYS A 34 14.00 5.46 4.40
C LYS A 34 14.44 5.49 2.94
N LEU A 35 13.51 5.15 2.07
CA LEU A 35 13.75 5.09 0.64
C LEU A 35 12.88 6.14 -0.05
N PRO A 36 13.36 6.73 -1.15
CA PRO A 36 12.50 7.66 -1.88
C PRO A 36 11.34 6.91 -2.53
N ALA A 37 10.15 7.50 -2.49
CA ALA A 37 8.97 6.93 -3.14
C ALA A 37 8.84 7.51 -4.54
N ASP A 38 9.81 7.21 -5.38
CA ASP A 38 9.82 7.69 -6.76
C ASP A 38 8.93 6.82 -7.65
N VAL A 39 8.50 7.39 -8.77
CA VAL A 39 7.72 6.62 -9.75
C VAL A 39 8.53 5.40 -10.17
N GLY A 40 7.89 4.24 -10.13
CA GLY A 40 8.55 2.97 -10.43
C GLY A 40 9.04 2.21 -9.21
N SER A 41 9.05 2.84 -8.03
CA SER A 41 9.48 2.16 -6.81
C SER A 41 8.51 1.06 -6.44
N ALA A 42 9.05 -0.07 -5.97
CA ALA A 42 8.23 -1.18 -5.50
C ALA A 42 7.73 -0.91 -4.09
N VAL A 43 6.50 -1.31 -3.82
CA VAL A 43 5.90 -1.24 -2.48
C VAL A 43 5.68 -2.68 -2.03
N LYS A 44 6.12 -2.98 -0.80
CA LYS A 44 6.05 -4.34 -0.26
C LYS A 44 5.23 -4.36 1.02
N VAL A 45 4.80 -5.55 1.39
CA VAL A 45 4.11 -5.75 2.66
C VAL A 45 5.04 -5.30 3.79
N ASN A 46 4.47 -4.65 4.77
CA ASN A 46 5.15 -4.06 5.93
C ASN A 46 5.89 -2.75 5.62
N ASP A 47 5.77 -2.24 4.41
CA ASP A 47 6.27 -0.90 4.11
C ASP A 47 5.37 0.16 4.73
N ARG A 48 6.00 1.25 5.16
CA ARG A 48 5.28 2.44 5.59
C ARG A 48 5.54 3.54 4.57
N ILE A 49 4.47 4.11 4.05
CA ILE A 49 4.55 5.20 3.09
C ILE A 49 4.20 6.49 3.81
N THR A 50 5.10 7.47 3.74
CA THR A 50 4.88 8.78 4.38
C THR A 50 4.99 9.89 3.35
N THR A 51 4.17 10.93 3.53
CA THR A 51 4.25 12.13 2.69
C THR A 51 4.40 13.35 3.59
N GLY A 52 5.09 14.36 3.08
CA GLY A 52 5.23 15.63 3.77
C GLY A 52 4.09 16.59 3.43
N ALA A 53 4.23 17.84 3.89
CA ALA A 53 3.18 18.84 3.69
C ALA A 53 2.92 19.13 2.22
N ASP A 54 3.92 18.93 1.36
CA ASP A 54 3.80 19.16 -0.08
C ASP A 54 3.69 17.84 -0.85
N GLY A 55 3.59 16.71 -0.14
CA GLY A 55 3.72 15.41 -0.77
C GLY A 55 2.40 14.80 -1.19
N ALA A 56 2.49 13.93 -2.19
CA ALA A 56 1.38 13.08 -2.60
C ALA A 56 1.98 11.89 -3.34
N VAL A 57 1.38 10.72 -3.16
CA VAL A 57 1.88 9.53 -3.82
C VAL A 57 0.70 8.66 -4.22
N GLY A 58 0.77 8.11 -5.44
CA GLY A 58 -0.21 7.16 -5.94
C GLY A 58 0.44 5.82 -6.18
N ILE A 59 -0.20 4.78 -5.69
CA ILE A 59 0.31 3.41 -5.75
C ILE A 59 -0.73 2.53 -6.42
N THR A 60 -0.29 1.67 -7.33
CA THR A 60 -1.15 0.65 -7.92
C THR A 60 -0.69 -0.70 -7.40
N LEU A 61 -1.58 -1.41 -6.73
CA LEU A 61 -1.31 -2.75 -6.23
C LEU A 61 -1.47 -3.76 -7.36
N ARG A 62 -0.97 -4.97 -7.16
CA ARG A 62 -1.00 -5.99 -8.23
C ARG A 62 -2.40 -6.41 -8.63
N ASP A 63 -3.39 -6.20 -7.77
CA ASP A 63 -4.79 -6.49 -8.09
C ASP A 63 -5.52 -5.30 -8.71
N ASN A 64 -4.78 -4.25 -9.07
CA ASN A 64 -5.28 -3.01 -9.63
C ASN A 64 -5.98 -2.09 -8.65
N THR A 65 -5.86 -2.35 -7.34
CA THR A 65 -6.31 -1.39 -6.33
C THR A 65 -5.42 -0.14 -6.44
N LEU A 66 -6.04 1.02 -6.44
CA LEU A 66 -5.32 2.29 -6.47
C LEU A 66 -5.38 2.93 -5.10
N LEU A 67 -4.22 3.31 -4.59
CA LEU A 67 -4.10 3.99 -3.30
C LEU A 67 -3.44 5.34 -3.54
N SER A 68 -4.13 6.41 -3.18
CA SER A 68 -3.59 7.77 -3.37
C SER A 68 -3.52 8.47 -2.02
N ALA A 69 -2.31 8.67 -1.52
CA ALA A 69 -2.09 9.34 -0.25
C ALA A 69 -1.91 10.83 -0.50
N GLY A 70 -2.61 11.66 0.28
CA GLY A 70 -2.48 13.11 0.21
C GLY A 70 -1.36 13.61 1.10
N PRO A 71 -1.28 14.95 1.31
CA PRO A 71 -0.24 15.53 2.14
C PRO A 71 -0.32 15.08 3.60
N ASN A 72 0.82 15.03 4.27
CA ASN A 72 0.94 14.69 5.68
C ASN A 72 0.28 13.37 6.03
N SER A 73 0.44 12.37 5.17
CA SER A 73 -0.19 11.07 5.34
C SER A 73 0.83 10.02 5.74
N THR A 74 0.37 9.03 6.51
CA THR A 74 1.15 7.86 6.86
C THR A 74 0.29 6.64 6.61
N LEU A 75 0.78 5.76 5.75
CA LEU A 75 0.07 4.55 5.33
C LEU A 75 0.95 3.33 5.57
N ASP A 76 0.43 2.35 6.29
CA ASP A 76 1.12 1.08 6.49
C ASP A 76 0.42 0.00 5.68
N LEU A 77 1.16 -0.71 4.86
CA LEU A 77 0.62 -1.85 4.14
C LEU A 77 0.88 -3.10 4.97
N ASN A 78 -0.15 -3.58 5.66
CA ASN A 78 0.00 -4.66 6.62
C ASN A 78 -0.05 -6.03 5.99
N LYS A 79 -0.93 -6.23 5.03
CA LYS A 79 -1.11 -7.51 4.35
C LYS A 79 -1.48 -7.28 2.90
N PHE A 80 -0.91 -8.09 2.05
CA PHE A 80 -1.32 -8.14 0.65
C PHE A 80 -0.97 -9.51 0.08
N ALA A 81 -1.96 -10.19 -0.46
CA ALA A 81 -1.77 -11.44 -1.21
C ALA A 81 -2.77 -11.41 -2.34
N PHE A 82 -2.36 -11.89 -3.50
CA PHE A 82 -3.23 -11.88 -4.67
C PHE A 82 -2.91 -13.05 -5.59
N ASN A 83 -3.95 -13.81 -5.93
CA ASN A 83 -3.85 -14.90 -6.89
C ASN A 83 -4.33 -14.39 -8.24
N THR A 84 -3.44 -14.33 -9.23
CA THR A 84 -3.77 -13.76 -10.53
C THR A 84 -4.74 -14.63 -11.34
N THR A 85 -4.89 -15.88 -10.98
CA THR A 85 -5.80 -16.80 -11.68
C THR A 85 -7.22 -16.69 -11.12
N THR A 86 -7.36 -16.77 -9.80
CA THR A 86 -8.68 -16.77 -9.15
C THR A 86 -9.15 -15.39 -8.74
N HIS A 87 -8.23 -14.41 -8.70
CA HIS A 87 -8.43 -13.06 -8.19
C HIS A 87 -8.73 -13.02 -6.69
N ALA A 88 -8.57 -14.14 -6.01
CA ALA A 88 -8.72 -14.20 -4.57
C ALA A 88 -7.49 -13.60 -3.90
N GLY A 89 -7.65 -13.13 -2.69
CA GLY A 89 -6.54 -12.57 -1.95
C GLY A 89 -7.00 -11.86 -0.69
N GLU A 90 -6.09 -11.09 -0.12
CA GLU A 90 -6.38 -10.27 1.04
C GLU A 90 -5.59 -8.98 0.97
N LEU A 91 -6.16 -7.95 1.58
CA LEU A 91 -5.53 -6.63 1.62
C LEU A 91 -5.88 -5.99 2.95
N ASN A 92 -4.87 -5.54 3.68
CA ASN A 92 -5.10 -4.76 4.88
C ASN A 92 -4.08 -3.65 4.94
N ALA A 93 -4.56 -2.44 5.12
CA ALA A 93 -3.72 -1.25 5.23
C ALA A 93 -4.22 -0.38 6.37
N SER A 94 -3.30 0.33 7.00
CA SER A 94 -3.62 1.25 8.09
C SER A 94 -3.26 2.66 7.67
N VAL A 95 -4.21 3.57 7.79
CA VAL A 95 -3.98 5.00 7.57
C VAL A 95 -3.80 5.61 8.94
N LYS A 96 -2.56 5.91 9.31
CA LYS A 96 -2.26 6.43 10.66
C LYS A 96 -2.59 7.89 10.79
N ARG A 97 -2.43 8.64 9.70
CA ARG A 97 -2.77 10.06 9.65
C ARG A 97 -2.93 10.47 8.19
N GLY A 98 -3.59 11.59 7.97
CA GLY A 98 -3.77 12.15 6.64
C GLY A 98 -4.92 11.52 5.90
N THR A 99 -4.84 11.52 4.59
CA THR A 99 -5.93 11.04 3.74
C THR A 99 -5.44 9.98 2.77
N LEU A 100 -6.33 9.05 2.46
CA LEU A 100 -6.08 8.02 1.47
C LEU A 100 -7.33 7.85 0.62
N ALA A 101 -7.19 8.06 -0.68
CA ALA A 101 -8.25 7.75 -1.62
C ALA A 101 -8.00 6.35 -2.17
N VAL A 102 -9.06 5.56 -2.23
CA VAL A 102 -8.96 4.16 -2.63
C VAL A 102 -9.92 3.90 -3.79
N VAL A 103 -9.39 3.28 -4.84
CA VAL A 103 -10.24 2.70 -5.89
C VAL A 103 -10.05 1.20 -5.82
N SER A 104 -11.13 0.48 -5.56
CA SER A 104 -11.06 -0.96 -5.31
C SER A 104 -10.64 -1.74 -6.54
N GLY A 105 -9.84 -2.78 -6.31
CA GLY A 105 -9.35 -3.64 -7.37
C GLY A 105 -10.04 -4.99 -7.39
N LYS A 106 -9.31 -5.98 -7.89
CA LYS A 106 -9.88 -7.31 -8.13
C LYS A 106 -10.17 -8.09 -6.86
N ILE A 107 -9.35 -7.92 -5.81
CA ILE A 107 -9.60 -8.62 -4.54
C ILE A 107 -10.94 -8.19 -3.96
N ALA A 108 -11.22 -6.89 -3.96
CA ALA A 108 -12.46 -6.39 -3.39
C ALA A 108 -13.69 -6.88 -4.16
N LYS A 109 -13.55 -7.10 -5.46
CA LYS A 109 -14.65 -7.61 -6.27
C LYS A 109 -14.92 -9.08 -6.03
N THR A 110 -13.87 -9.84 -5.76
CA THR A 110 -13.97 -11.30 -5.59
C THR A 110 -14.17 -11.67 -4.12
N SER A 111 -13.46 -11.00 -3.21
CA SER A 111 -13.45 -11.33 -1.79
C SER A 111 -13.47 -10.05 -0.96
N PRO A 112 -14.56 -9.28 -1.02
CA PRO A 112 -14.61 -8.00 -0.31
C PRO A 112 -14.42 -8.15 1.19
N GLU A 113 -14.78 -9.28 1.77
CA GLU A 113 -14.61 -9.54 3.19
C GLU A 113 -13.13 -9.61 3.58
N ASN A 114 -12.24 -9.80 2.61
CA ASN A 114 -10.80 -9.90 2.86
C ASN A 114 -10.07 -8.57 2.64
N VAL A 115 -10.81 -7.49 2.41
CA VAL A 115 -10.22 -6.16 2.24
C VAL A 115 -10.67 -5.28 3.39
N SER A 116 -9.71 -4.71 4.11
CA SER A 116 -10.02 -3.83 5.22
C SER A 116 -8.97 -2.72 5.32
N PHE A 117 -9.42 -1.58 5.81
CA PHE A 117 -8.56 -0.45 6.09
C PHE A 117 -8.80 0.00 7.52
N ASN A 118 -7.74 0.36 8.21
CA ASN A 118 -7.82 0.77 9.61
C ASN A 118 -7.35 2.20 9.76
N THR A 119 -7.99 2.93 10.67
CA THR A 119 -7.47 4.19 11.17
C THR A 119 -7.18 3.99 12.66
N PRO A 120 -6.59 4.98 13.35
CA PRO A 120 -6.34 4.81 14.79
C PRO A 120 -7.60 4.55 15.61
N THR A 121 -8.77 4.89 15.10
CA THR A 121 -10.01 4.77 15.87
C THR A 121 -11.00 3.75 15.32
N ILE A 122 -10.92 3.39 14.04
CA ILE A 122 -11.91 2.48 13.44
C ILE A 122 -11.28 1.54 12.44
N SER A 123 -12.00 0.45 12.19
CA SER A 123 -11.70 -0.47 11.09
C SER A 123 -12.81 -0.36 10.06
N LEU A 124 -12.43 -0.31 8.80
CA LEU A 124 -13.36 -0.12 7.69
C LEU A 124 -13.30 -1.31 6.76
N GLY A 125 -14.48 -1.88 6.46
CA GLY A 125 -14.60 -2.83 5.37
C GLY A 125 -14.84 -2.08 4.08
N VAL A 126 -14.57 -2.74 2.96
CA VAL A 126 -14.75 -2.11 1.65
C VAL A 126 -16.20 -2.20 1.23
N ARG A 127 -16.76 -1.06 0.84
CA ARG A 127 -18.09 -0.98 0.24
C ARG A 127 -17.99 -0.02 -0.95
N GLY A 128 -18.38 -0.50 -2.12
CA GLY A 128 -18.32 0.30 -3.33
C GLY A 128 -16.94 0.26 -3.96
N THR A 129 -16.75 1.06 -5.00
CA THR A 129 -15.53 1.02 -5.79
C THR A 129 -14.55 2.13 -5.46
N GLU A 130 -15.05 3.27 -4.95
CA GLU A 130 -14.20 4.40 -4.61
C GLU A 130 -14.59 4.97 -3.27
N PHE A 131 -13.61 5.32 -2.46
CA PHE A 131 -13.88 5.97 -1.18
C PHE A 131 -12.62 6.68 -0.71
N VAL A 132 -12.79 7.59 0.24
CA VAL A 132 -11.70 8.34 0.84
C VAL A 132 -11.72 8.09 2.34
N ILE A 133 -10.54 7.84 2.89
CA ILE A 133 -10.34 7.68 4.32
C ILE A 133 -9.59 8.89 4.82
N ASP A 134 -10.13 9.55 5.85
CA ASP A 134 -9.48 10.70 6.48
C ASP A 134 -9.22 10.34 7.93
N ALA A 135 -7.96 10.14 8.27
CA ALA A 135 -7.55 9.80 9.63
C ALA A 135 -7.17 11.06 10.43
N GLY A 136 -7.25 12.23 9.81
CA GLY A 136 -6.91 13.48 10.46
C GLY A 136 -5.43 13.54 10.82
N LYS A 137 -5.14 14.10 11.97
CA LYS A 137 -3.75 14.25 12.42
C LYS A 137 -3.19 12.97 13.02
N GLY A 138 -4.03 11.98 13.19
CA GLY A 138 -3.61 10.72 13.80
C GLY A 138 -3.51 10.84 15.31
N VAL A 139 -2.98 9.77 15.90
CA VAL A 139 -2.73 9.69 17.35
C VAL A 139 -1.26 9.99 17.57
N GLU A 140 -0.99 10.87 18.52
CA GLU A 140 0.39 11.25 18.84
C GLU A 140 0.83 10.71 20.15
#